data_afcb11124c8776e2ed014d904ed09808
#
_entry.id   afcb11124c8776e2ed014d904ed09808
#
_cell.length_a   1.000
_cell.length_b   1.000
_cell.length_c   1.000
_cell.angle_alpha   90.00
_cell.angle_beta   90.00
_cell.angle_gamma   90.00
#
_symmetry.space_group_name_H-M   'P 1'
#
loop_
_entity.id
_entity.type
_entity.pdbx_description
1 polymer ?
#
loop_
_entity_poly.entity_id
_entity_poly.type
_entity_poly.pdbx_seq_one_letter_code
_entity_poly.pdbx_strand_id
1 'polypeptide(L)'
;MITTRTGETLIVKSAQGNVTVVLTDDTTTKDDKGLFGLEKQHMSNVVLAPGLKVDIDGKTDDQGRVLAKTITVDGDDLETTEMIEAGLHPTAQQVGANVQALEAHQQALEGHSVQLAAQKENIATNQQGIAAIQQKIEQNIRDIEENTNRFSALSDFDVKGEATVKFNVGSSTLSAQDQEELKKLAATAQGLTGYIVELTGYADATGSVAVNTKLSEGRAKAVVSYLMQQGNVPMRHLVAPGAMGEYGTKAPNETKAGRAENRRVEVKVLVNKGIAGSKDTLLSACLVNSRAALLPAARGSRLGQGPDSSTRAAR
;
A
#
# COMPACT_ATOMS: atom_id res chain seq x y z
N MET A 1 22.42 73.08 -1.43
CA MET A 1 21.96 71.88 -2.10
C MET A 1 20.77 71.28 -1.36
N ILE A 2 19.65 71.05 -2.05
CA ILE A 2 18.46 70.42 -1.48
C ILE A 2 18.81 68.95 -1.12
N THR A 3 18.57 68.55 0.13
CA THR A 3 18.78 67.18 0.56
C THR A 3 17.48 66.40 0.63
N THR A 4 16.37 67.05 0.99
CA THR A 4 15.05 66.41 1.10
C THR A 4 13.98 67.42 0.80
N ARG A 5 12.88 66.96 0.17
CA ARG A 5 11.67 67.76 0.00
C ARG A 5 10.45 67.03 0.52
N THR A 6 9.64 67.66 1.28
CA THR A 6 8.39 67.13 1.81
C THR A 6 7.29 68.20 1.64
N GLY A 7 6.52 68.05 0.56
CA GLY A 7 5.53 69.07 0.21
C GLY A 7 6.15 70.43 -0.05
N GLU A 8 5.77 71.43 0.75
CA GLU A 8 6.26 72.81 0.67
C GLU A 8 7.49 73.09 1.59
N THR A 9 8.07 72.05 2.16
CA THR A 9 9.26 72.18 3.01
C THR A 9 10.48 71.54 2.36
N LEU A 10 11.55 72.28 2.27
CA LEU A 10 12.86 71.80 1.78
C LEU A 10 13.86 71.76 2.93
N ILE A 11 14.67 70.73 3.00
CA ILE A 11 15.89 70.70 3.82
C ILE A 11 17.09 70.96 2.93
N VAL A 12 17.76 72.05 3.19
CA VAL A 12 18.88 72.50 2.38
C VAL A 12 20.16 72.45 3.18
N LYS A 13 21.15 71.78 2.65
CA LYS A 13 22.51 71.73 3.23
C LYS A 13 23.26 72.98 2.86
N SER A 14 23.60 73.80 3.89
CA SER A 14 24.47 74.99 3.76
C SER A 14 25.84 74.74 4.38
N ALA A 15 26.76 75.69 4.27
CA ALA A 15 28.07 75.64 4.95
C ALA A 15 27.98 75.62 6.47
N GLN A 16 26.86 76.09 7.04
CA GLN A 16 26.58 76.18 8.49
C GLN A 16 25.72 75.06 9.04
N GLY A 17 25.32 74.09 8.19
CA GLY A 17 24.45 72.96 8.56
C GLY A 17 23.17 72.87 7.72
N ASN A 18 22.25 71.99 8.14
CA ASN A 18 20.97 71.83 7.44
C ASN A 18 20.00 72.94 7.87
N VAL A 19 19.43 73.60 6.87
CA VAL A 19 18.44 74.69 7.04
C VAL A 19 17.10 74.22 6.52
N THR A 20 16.05 74.40 7.33
CA THR A 20 14.67 74.14 6.90
C THR A 20 14.13 75.35 6.20
N VAL A 21 13.73 75.18 4.96
CA VAL A 21 13.18 76.24 4.09
C VAL A 21 11.72 75.92 3.80
N VAL A 22 10.87 76.88 4.01
CA VAL A 22 9.42 76.75 3.75
C VAL A 22 9.07 77.57 2.51
N LEU A 23 8.42 76.89 1.56
CA LEU A 23 7.86 77.53 0.38
C LEU A 23 6.51 78.10 0.73
N THR A 24 6.23 79.31 0.24
CA THR A 24 4.92 79.99 0.38
C THR A 24 4.37 80.28 -0.98
N ASP A 25 3.10 80.73 -1.07
CA ASP A 25 2.50 81.13 -2.31
C ASP A 25 3.23 82.33 -2.98
N ASP A 26 3.97 83.04 -2.18
CA ASP A 26 4.76 84.22 -2.67
C ASP A 26 6.20 83.77 -3.06
N THR A 27 6.56 82.51 -2.92
CA THR A 27 7.88 82.03 -3.28
C THR A 27 8.04 81.97 -4.79
N THR A 28 9.06 82.62 -5.30
CA THR A 28 9.36 82.67 -6.73
C THR A 28 10.63 81.89 -7.04
N THR A 29 10.57 80.87 -7.88
CA THR A 29 11.76 80.13 -8.36
C THR A 29 12.24 80.74 -9.69
N LYS A 30 13.56 80.98 -9.81
CA LYS A 30 14.18 81.58 -11.00
C LYS A 30 15.42 80.74 -11.41
N ASP A 31 15.67 80.68 -12.70
CA ASP A 31 16.94 80.23 -13.26
C ASP A 31 17.94 81.40 -13.32
N ASP A 32 19.19 81.18 -12.90
CA ASP A 32 20.23 82.24 -12.90
C ASP A 32 20.77 82.58 -14.28
N LYS A 33 20.83 81.58 -15.18
CA LYS A 33 21.46 81.66 -16.50
C LYS A 33 20.43 81.76 -17.68
N GLY A 34 19.18 81.41 -17.40
CA GLY A 34 18.16 81.20 -18.46
C GLY A 34 18.44 79.95 -19.30
N LEU A 35 17.46 79.04 -19.34
CA LEU A 35 17.60 77.81 -20.17
C LEU A 35 17.80 78.24 -21.63
N PHE A 36 18.91 77.85 -22.25
CA PHE A 36 19.35 78.22 -23.61
C PHE A 36 19.61 79.70 -23.84
N GLY A 37 19.98 80.51 -22.82
CA GLY A 37 20.31 81.92 -23.01
C GLY A 37 19.14 82.86 -23.24
N LEU A 38 17.92 82.43 -22.98
CA LEU A 38 16.68 83.22 -22.99
C LEU A 38 16.41 83.71 -21.55
N GLU A 39 15.78 84.96 -21.48
CA GLU A 39 15.58 85.71 -20.22
C GLU A 39 15.11 84.86 -19.05
N LYS A 40 15.59 85.22 -17.79
CA LYS A 40 15.21 84.63 -16.51
C LYS A 40 13.73 84.31 -16.42
N GLN A 41 13.40 83.03 -16.59
CA GLN A 41 12.01 82.60 -16.51
C GLN A 41 11.63 82.30 -15.07
N HIS A 42 10.41 82.69 -14.69
CA HIS A 42 9.79 82.18 -13.44
C HIS A 42 9.40 80.73 -13.62
N MET A 43 9.97 79.87 -12.82
CA MET A 43 9.69 78.48 -12.84
C MET A 43 8.71 78.04 -11.73
N SER A 44 7.98 77.00 -11.97
CA SER A 44 7.17 76.40 -10.90
C SER A 44 8.03 75.82 -9.80
N ASN A 45 7.62 75.95 -8.52
CA ASN A 45 8.30 75.38 -7.39
C ASN A 45 8.37 73.84 -7.46
N VAL A 46 7.66 73.19 -8.40
CA VAL A 46 7.70 71.76 -8.61
C VAL A 46 9.08 71.25 -9.01
N VAL A 47 9.88 72.06 -9.70
CA VAL A 47 11.24 71.69 -10.18
C VAL A 47 12.29 71.56 -9.08
N LEU A 48 11.97 71.97 -7.85
CA LEU A 48 12.89 71.93 -6.71
C LEU A 48 13.05 70.50 -6.18
N ALA A 49 13.89 69.70 -6.83
CA ALA A 49 14.15 68.30 -6.49
C ALA A 49 15.38 68.14 -5.55
N PRO A 50 15.48 67.08 -4.75
CA PRO A 50 16.69 66.74 -4.00
C PRO A 50 17.89 66.60 -4.94
N GLY A 51 19.04 67.14 -4.56
CA GLY A 51 20.25 67.16 -5.36
C GLY A 51 20.55 68.52 -5.99
N LEU A 52 19.55 69.38 -6.23
CA LEU A 52 19.72 70.69 -6.77
C LEU A 52 20.52 71.63 -5.87
N LYS A 53 21.45 72.36 -6.45
CA LYS A 53 22.08 73.49 -5.78
C LYS A 53 21.16 74.68 -5.96
N VAL A 54 20.85 75.35 -4.83
CA VAL A 54 19.94 76.48 -4.81
C VAL A 54 20.55 77.62 -3.99
N ASP A 55 20.30 78.82 -4.45
CA ASP A 55 20.55 80.03 -3.65
C ASP A 55 19.18 80.57 -3.20
N ILE A 56 19.05 80.80 -1.90
CA ILE A 56 17.75 81.12 -1.28
C ILE A 56 17.82 82.46 -0.58
N ASP A 57 16.96 83.36 -1.01
CA ASP A 57 16.69 84.60 -0.37
C ASP A 57 15.33 84.55 0.36
N GLY A 58 15.33 84.88 1.65
CA GLY A 58 14.12 84.81 2.46
C GLY A 58 14.33 85.35 3.88
N LYS A 59 13.24 85.33 4.68
CA LYS A 59 13.25 85.76 6.06
C LYS A 59 13.18 84.58 6.99
N THR A 60 13.98 84.62 8.06
CA THR A 60 13.89 83.59 9.11
C THR A 60 12.69 83.85 10.00
N ASP A 61 11.91 82.82 10.27
CA ASP A 61 10.77 82.87 11.20
C ASP A 61 11.21 82.67 12.66
N ASP A 62 10.25 82.80 13.57
CA ASP A 62 10.49 82.64 15.02
C ASP A 62 10.91 81.22 15.40
N GLN A 63 10.78 80.24 14.51
CA GLN A 63 11.17 78.82 14.70
C GLN A 63 12.53 78.49 14.07
N GLY A 64 13.22 79.46 13.51
CA GLY A 64 14.51 79.32 12.86
C GLY A 64 14.45 78.73 11.46
N ARG A 65 13.27 78.67 10.80
CA ARG A 65 13.08 78.22 9.42
C ARG A 65 13.15 79.45 8.49
N VAL A 66 13.65 79.25 7.30
CA VAL A 66 13.68 80.30 6.27
C VAL A 66 12.39 80.26 5.43
N LEU A 67 11.61 81.33 5.50
CA LEU A 67 10.50 81.55 4.58
C LEU A 67 11.08 82.08 3.27
N ALA A 68 11.09 81.23 2.22
CA ALA A 68 11.71 81.59 0.96
C ALA A 68 10.89 82.58 0.22
N LYS A 69 11.50 83.70 -0.19
CA LYS A 69 10.92 84.65 -1.11
C LYS A 69 11.34 84.43 -2.58
N THR A 70 12.64 84.12 -2.72
CA THR A 70 13.20 83.80 -4.06
C THR A 70 14.14 82.64 -3.92
N ILE A 71 14.00 81.64 -4.79
CA ILE A 71 14.92 80.56 -4.93
C ILE A 71 15.51 80.61 -6.33
N THR A 72 16.83 80.71 -6.40
CA THR A 72 17.56 80.67 -7.64
C THR A 72 18.20 79.35 -7.87
N VAL A 73 17.99 78.72 -8.99
CA VAL A 73 18.59 77.44 -9.39
C VAL A 73 19.55 77.67 -10.59
N ASP A 74 20.61 76.85 -10.64
CA ASP A 74 21.44 76.80 -11.84
C ASP A 74 20.81 75.87 -12.86
N GLY A 75 20.52 76.36 -14.06
CA GLY A 75 19.85 75.63 -15.13
C GLY A 75 20.59 74.35 -15.54
N ASP A 76 21.90 74.35 -15.50
CA ASP A 76 22.74 73.18 -15.83
C ASP A 76 22.58 72.08 -14.79
N ASP A 77 22.46 72.46 -13.48
CA ASP A 77 22.22 71.58 -12.38
C ASP A 77 20.78 71.02 -12.43
N LEU A 78 19.77 71.78 -12.87
CA LEU A 78 18.41 71.37 -13.09
C LEU A 78 18.30 70.27 -14.17
N GLU A 79 18.87 70.52 -15.36
CA GLU A 79 18.88 69.55 -16.46
C GLU A 79 19.51 68.24 -16.06
N THR A 80 20.67 68.31 -15.32
CA THR A 80 21.36 67.12 -14.79
C THR A 80 20.47 66.37 -13.81
N THR A 81 19.72 67.06 -12.92
CA THR A 81 18.85 66.44 -11.94
C THR A 81 17.63 65.74 -12.59
N GLU A 82 17.04 66.37 -13.58
CA GLU A 82 15.95 65.78 -14.35
C GLU A 82 16.40 64.52 -15.13
N MET A 83 17.58 64.52 -15.69
CA MET A 83 18.16 63.34 -16.35
C MET A 83 18.40 62.19 -15.38
N ILE A 84 18.88 62.47 -14.16
CA ILE A 84 19.07 61.45 -13.10
C ILE A 84 17.72 60.87 -12.66
N GLU A 85 16.69 61.70 -12.40
CA GLU A 85 15.36 61.24 -12.03
C GLU A 85 14.74 60.39 -13.16
N ALA A 86 14.84 60.81 -14.41
CA ALA A 86 14.39 60.05 -15.56
C ALA A 86 15.09 58.67 -15.67
N GLY A 87 16.37 58.59 -15.32
CA GLY A 87 17.11 57.36 -15.30
C GLY A 87 16.80 56.44 -14.10
N LEU A 88 16.46 57.00 -12.95
CA LEU A 88 16.12 56.23 -11.75
C LEU A 88 14.70 55.66 -11.77
N HIS A 89 13.77 56.31 -12.44
CA HIS A 89 12.37 55.85 -12.46
C HIS A 89 12.16 54.46 -13.08
N PRO A 90 12.75 54.13 -14.24
CA PRO A 90 12.69 52.75 -14.78
C PRO A 90 13.33 51.70 -13.84
N THR A 91 14.43 52.06 -13.18
CA THR A 91 15.10 51.17 -12.22
C THR A 91 14.21 50.88 -11.01
N ALA A 92 13.53 51.87 -10.47
CA ALA A 92 12.62 51.67 -9.35
C ALA A 92 11.43 50.75 -9.75
N GLN A 93 10.88 50.91 -10.93
CA GLN A 93 9.83 50.03 -11.48
C GLN A 93 10.33 48.59 -11.62
N GLN A 94 11.54 48.39 -12.14
CA GLN A 94 12.16 47.07 -12.27
C GLN A 94 12.39 46.40 -10.93
N VAL A 95 12.84 47.15 -9.93
CA VAL A 95 12.99 46.65 -8.55
C VAL A 95 11.65 46.21 -7.99
N GLY A 96 10.59 47.00 -8.15
CA GLY A 96 9.24 46.64 -7.74
C GLY A 96 8.74 45.35 -8.39
N ALA A 97 8.92 45.18 -9.69
CA ALA A 97 8.56 43.98 -10.44
C ALA A 97 9.36 42.75 -9.95
N ASN A 98 10.66 42.93 -9.68
CA ASN A 98 11.52 41.84 -9.17
C ASN A 98 11.10 41.40 -7.75
N VAL A 99 10.68 42.35 -6.89
CA VAL A 99 10.16 42.00 -5.57
C VAL A 99 8.90 41.15 -5.68
N GLN A 100 7.95 41.56 -6.51
CA GLN A 100 6.73 40.76 -6.73
C GLN A 100 7.01 39.38 -7.31
N ALA A 101 7.96 39.29 -8.23
CA ALA A 101 8.39 37.98 -8.79
C ALA A 101 9.02 37.07 -7.70
N LEU A 102 9.83 37.65 -6.81
CA LEU A 102 10.42 36.91 -5.69
C LEU A 102 9.35 36.39 -4.71
N GLU A 103 8.37 37.19 -4.37
CA GLU A 103 7.24 36.78 -3.52
C GLU A 103 6.45 35.63 -4.14
N ALA A 104 6.16 35.71 -5.45
CA ALA A 104 5.49 34.64 -6.18
C ALA A 104 6.32 33.33 -6.21
N HIS A 105 7.63 33.43 -6.42
CA HIS A 105 8.54 32.28 -6.37
C HIS A 105 8.60 31.65 -4.98
N GLN A 106 8.60 32.46 -3.93
CA GLN A 106 8.59 31.96 -2.56
C GLN A 106 7.33 31.16 -2.25
N GLN A 107 6.15 31.68 -2.65
CA GLN A 107 4.88 30.97 -2.49
C GLN A 107 4.87 29.63 -3.28
N ALA A 108 5.42 29.65 -4.51
CA ALA A 108 5.55 28.42 -5.32
C ALA A 108 6.47 27.38 -4.63
N LEU A 109 7.60 27.81 -4.06
CA LEU A 109 8.51 26.95 -3.31
C LEU A 109 7.87 26.34 -2.06
N GLU A 110 7.07 27.10 -1.34
CA GLU A 110 6.30 26.61 -0.19
C GLU A 110 5.28 25.56 -0.64
N GLY A 111 4.55 25.80 -1.73
CA GLY A 111 3.64 24.82 -2.34
C GLY A 111 4.33 23.54 -2.75
N HIS A 112 5.49 23.64 -3.41
CA HIS A 112 6.30 22.46 -3.78
C HIS A 112 6.80 21.70 -2.56
N SER A 113 7.17 22.39 -1.48
CA SER A 113 7.61 21.76 -0.23
C SER A 113 6.51 20.88 0.38
N VAL A 114 5.27 21.38 0.41
CA VAL A 114 4.11 20.62 0.88
C VAL A 114 3.84 19.40 -0.02
N GLN A 115 3.91 19.57 -1.33
CA GLN A 115 3.74 18.44 -2.28
C GLN A 115 4.83 17.36 -2.09
N LEU A 116 6.08 17.77 -1.92
CA LEU A 116 7.19 16.84 -1.66
C LEU A 116 7.01 16.06 -0.35
N ALA A 117 6.50 16.71 0.70
CA ALA A 117 6.19 16.03 1.95
C ALA A 117 5.09 14.96 1.77
N ALA A 118 4.01 15.30 1.07
CA ALA A 118 2.94 14.35 0.75
C ALA A 118 3.42 13.18 -0.12
N GLN A 119 4.27 13.46 -1.11
CA GLN A 119 4.85 12.41 -1.95
C GLN A 119 5.76 11.46 -1.15
N LYS A 120 6.56 11.97 -0.21
CA LYS A 120 7.38 11.13 0.69
C LYS A 120 6.52 10.20 1.53
N GLU A 121 5.41 10.69 2.07
CA GLU A 121 4.47 9.86 2.83
C GLU A 121 3.84 8.76 1.95
N ASN A 122 3.41 9.11 0.73
CA ASN A 122 2.88 8.14 -0.22
C ASN A 122 3.91 7.07 -0.59
N ILE A 123 5.17 7.45 -0.81
CA ILE A 123 6.26 6.51 -1.09
C ILE A 123 6.47 5.56 0.10
N ALA A 124 6.49 6.08 1.33
CA ALA A 124 6.62 5.24 2.52
C ALA A 124 5.46 4.23 2.65
N THR A 125 4.23 4.68 2.43
CA THR A 125 3.04 3.81 2.43
C THR A 125 3.12 2.73 1.36
N ASN A 126 3.53 3.10 0.14
CA ASN A 126 3.71 2.15 -0.96
C ASN A 126 4.80 1.12 -0.66
N GLN A 127 5.91 1.53 -0.05
CA GLN A 127 6.99 0.62 0.36
C GLN A 127 6.49 -0.39 1.40
N GLN A 128 5.70 0.04 2.39
CA GLN A 128 5.06 -0.87 3.35
C GLN A 128 4.09 -1.84 2.67
N GLY A 129 3.30 -1.34 1.72
CA GLY A 129 2.40 -2.17 0.92
C GLY A 129 3.14 -3.23 0.10
N ILE A 130 4.24 -2.87 -0.53
CA ILE A 130 5.10 -3.79 -1.29
C ILE A 130 5.68 -4.87 -0.37
N ALA A 131 6.19 -4.51 0.80
CA ALA A 131 6.73 -5.47 1.77
C ALA A 131 5.65 -6.47 2.23
N ALA A 132 4.43 -6.00 2.50
CA ALA A 132 3.31 -6.85 2.86
C ALA A 132 2.90 -7.81 1.72
N ILE A 133 2.92 -7.34 0.48
CA ILE A 133 2.66 -8.18 -0.71
C ILE A 133 3.75 -9.23 -0.88
N GLN A 134 5.02 -8.88 -0.71
CA GLN A 134 6.14 -9.83 -0.77
C GLN A 134 5.96 -10.97 0.24
N GLN A 135 5.61 -10.64 1.49
CA GLN A 135 5.34 -11.66 2.51
C GLN A 135 4.17 -12.59 2.11
N LYS A 136 3.11 -12.04 1.52
CA LYS A 136 1.99 -12.86 1.01
C LYS A 136 2.40 -13.76 -0.15
N ILE A 137 3.24 -13.27 -1.04
CA ILE A 137 3.76 -14.07 -2.17
C ILE A 137 4.59 -15.23 -1.63
N GLU A 138 5.49 -14.99 -0.67
CA GLU A 138 6.29 -16.04 -0.05
C GLU A 138 5.41 -17.09 0.66
N GLN A 139 4.35 -16.66 1.34
CA GLN A 139 3.40 -17.59 1.93
C GLN A 139 2.66 -18.41 0.88
N ASN A 140 2.17 -17.77 -0.18
CA ASN A 140 1.50 -18.47 -1.28
C ASN A 140 2.42 -19.50 -1.96
N ILE A 141 3.70 -19.18 -2.13
CA ILE A 141 4.69 -20.13 -2.68
C ILE A 141 4.79 -21.35 -1.79
N ARG A 142 4.94 -21.17 -0.47
CA ARG A 142 4.97 -22.29 0.50
C ARG A 142 3.69 -23.15 0.44
N ASP A 143 2.54 -22.49 0.39
CA ASP A 143 1.24 -23.16 0.30
C ASP A 143 1.09 -23.96 -1.01
N ILE A 144 1.59 -23.43 -2.12
CA ILE A 144 1.63 -24.13 -3.41
C ILE A 144 2.55 -25.33 -3.37
N GLU A 145 3.75 -25.18 -2.79
CA GLU A 145 4.71 -26.27 -2.63
C GLU A 145 4.13 -27.39 -1.74
N GLU A 146 3.50 -27.03 -0.62
CA GLU A 146 2.82 -27.99 0.25
C GLU A 146 1.70 -28.73 -0.50
N ASN A 147 0.84 -28.00 -1.21
CA ASN A 147 -0.23 -28.59 -1.99
C ASN A 147 0.32 -29.50 -3.11
N THR A 148 1.40 -29.10 -3.80
CA THR A 148 2.05 -29.90 -4.83
C THR A 148 2.60 -31.21 -4.24
N ASN A 149 3.26 -31.15 -3.09
CA ASN A 149 3.75 -32.32 -2.39
C ASN A 149 2.60 -33.25 -1.95
N ARG A 150 1.50 -32.69 -1.48
CA ARG A 150 0.29 -33.44 -1.14
C ARG A 150 -0.32 -34.13 -2.37
N PHE A 151 -0.39 -33.43 -3.51
CA PHE A 151 -0.84 -34.04 -4.76
C PHE A 151 0.06 -35.20 -5.21
N SER A 152 1.35 -35.04 -5.11
CA SER A 152 2.32 -36.11 -5.42
C SER A 152 2.17 -37.32 -4.51
N ALA A 153 1.77 -37.10 -3.25
CA ALA A 153 1.57 -38.15 -2.25
C ALA A 153 0.17 -38.82 -2.34
N LEU A 154 -0.72 -38.40 -3.27
CA LEU A 154 -2.05 -39.03 -3.42
C LEU A 154 -1.98 -40.50 -3.88
N SER A 155 -0.89 -40.94 -4.48
CA SER A 155 -0.69 -42.34 -4.86
C SER A 155 -0.18 -43.19 -3.69
N ASP A 156 0.28 -42.57 -2.60
CA ASP A 156 0.93 -43.22 -1.50
C ASP A 156 -0.01 -43.43 -0.31
N PHE A 157 0.09 -44.59 0.31
CA PHE A 157 -0.71 -44.96 1.46
C PHE A 157 0.16 -45.43 2.62
N ASP A 158 -0.21 -45.02 3.82
CA ASP A 158 0.33 -45.55 5.08
C ASP A 158 -0.62 -46.60 5.65
N VAL A 159 -0.08 -47.73 6.05
CA VAL A 159 -0.83 -48.75 6.82
C VAL A 159 -0.94 -48.25 8.27
N LYS A 160 -2.16 -47.98 8.72
CA LYS A 160 -2.44 -47.52 10.10
C LYS A 160 -2.98 -48.59 11.01
N GLY A 161 -3.36 -49.71 10.43
CA GLY A 161 -3.78 -50.93 11.18
C GLY A 161 -3.96 -52.10 10.23
N GLU A 162 -3.73 -53.28 10.74
CA GLU A 162 -3.92 -54.54 10.01
C GLU A 162 -4.48 -55.63 10.90
N ALA A 163 -5.26 -56.53 10.30
CA ALA A 163 -5.76 -57.75 10.95
C ALA A 163 -5.73 -58.92 9.98
N THR A 164 -5.49 -60.10 10.48
CA THR A 164 -5.53 -61.35 9.71
C THR A 164 -6.58 -62.27 10.30
N VAL A 165 -7.66 -62.45 9.55
CA VAL A 165 -8.77 -63.33 9.92
C VAL A 165 -8.52 -64.75 9.36
N LYS A 166 -8.59 -65.78 10.18
CA LYS A 166 -8.36 -67.16 9.80
C LYS A 166 -9.65 -67.96 9.67
N PHE A 167 -9.70 -68.90 8.74
CA PHE A 167 -10.90 -69.69 8.46
C PHE A 167 -10.68 -71.18 8.49
N ASN A 168 -11.71 -71.91 8.94
CA ASN A 168 -11.73 -73.37 8.88
C ASN A 168 -11.83 -73.85 7.42
N VAL A 169 -11.54 -75.14 7.21
CA VAL A 169 -11.64 -75.78 5.88
C VAL A 169 -13.07 -75.65 5.36
N GLY A 170 -13.20 -75.15 4.13
CA GLY A 170 -14.51 -74.98 3.44
C GLY A 170 -15.42 -73.95 4.10
N SER A 171 -14.99 -73.19 5.13
CA SER A 171 -15.82 -72.21 5.82
C SER A 171 -15.45 -70.76 5.49
N SER A 172 -16.46 -69.91 5.55
CA SER A 172 -16.38 -68.44 5.49
C SER A 172 -16.91 -67.80 6.80
N THR A 173 -17.11 -68.61 7.86
CA THR A 173 -17.67 -68.11 9.16
C THR A 173 -16.54 -67.51 9.99
N LEU A 174 -16.79 -66.32 10.54
CA LEU A 174 -15.86 -65.62 11.43
C LEU A 174 -15.91 -66.20 12.83
N SER A 175 -14.74 -66.39 13.45
CA SER A 175 -14.67 -66.76 14.87
C SER A 175 -14.99 -65.54 15.76
N ALA A 176 -15.39 -65.79 17.03
CA ALA A 176 -15.62 -64.69 17.97
C ALA A 176 -14.36 -63.85 18.22
N GLN A 177 -13.18 -64.46 18.20
CA GLN A 177 -11.91 -63.75 18.35
C GLN A 177 -11.66 -62.82 17.15
N ASP A 178 -11.85 -63.32 15.91
CA ASP A 178 -11.66 -62.54 14.70
C ASP A 178 -12.68 -61.35 14.64
N GLN A 179 -13.88 -61.58 15.12
CA GLN A 179 -14.91 -60.50 15.22
C GLN A 179 -14.47 -59.37 16.15
N GLU A 180 -13.89 -59.67 17.32
CA GLU A 180 -13.35 -58.66 18.23
C GLU A 180 -12.13 -57.93 17.67
N GLU A 181 -11.24 -58.63 16.95
CA GLU A 181 -10.09 -57.99 16.27
C GLU A 181 -10.56 -57.04 15.16
N LEU A 182 -11.53 -57.47 14.34
CA LEU A 182 -12.11 -56.62 13.30
C LEU A 182 -12.83 -55.43 13.88
N LYS A 183 -13.51 -55.56 15.02
CA LYS A 183 -14.19 -54.44 15.72
C LYS A 183 -13.19 -53.41 16.24
N LYS A 184 -12.07 -53.83 16.81
CA LYS A 184 -10.97 -52.95 17.24
C LYS A 184 -10.36 -52.21 16.03
N LEU A 185 -10.12 -52.93 14.92
CA LEU A 185 -9.61 -52.36 13.70
C LEU A 185 -10.55 -51.30 13.12
N ALA A 186 -11.87 -51.60 13.11
CA ALA A 186 -12.89 -50.67 12.66
C ALA A 186 -12.94 -49.41 13.53
N ALA A 187 -12.81 -49.54 14.86
CA ALA A 187 -12.76 -48.39 15.79
C ALA A 187 -11.51 -47.52 15.51
N THR A 188 -10.37 -48.14 15.26
CA THR A 188 -9.15 -47.41 14.86
C THR A 188 -9.35 -46.67 13.56
N ALA A 189 -9.98 -47.28 12.55
CA ALA A 189 -10.26 -46.69 11.25
C ALA A 189 -11.16 -45.46 11.38
N GLN A 190 -12.21 -45.51 12.18
CA GLN A 190 -13.16 -44.38 12.37
C GLN A 190 -12.50 -43.13 12.98
N GLY A 191 -11.40 -43.29 13.71
CA GLY A 191 -10.61 -42.16 14.24
C GLY A 191 -9.72 -41.47 13.20
N LEU A 192 -9.63 -42.01 11.98
CA LEU A 192 -8.74 -41.53 10.92
C LEU A 192 -9.52 -40.75 9.85
N THR A 193 -8.87 -39.72 9.29
CA THR A 193 -9.43 -38.96 8.17
C THR A 193 -8.96 -39.55 6.84
N GLY A 194 -9.88 -39.73 5.87
CA GLY A 194 -9.51 -40.18 4.52
C GLY A 194 -8.99 -41.61 4.46
N TYR A 195 -9.40 -42.46 5.41
CA TYR A 195 -9.01 -43.86 5.40
C TYR A 195 -9.77 -44.67 4.35
N ILE A 196 -9.14 -45.76 3.89
CA ILE A 196 -9.78 -46.82 3.13
C ILE A 196 -9.40 -48.17 3.77
N VAL A 197 -10.25 -49.16 3.59
CA VAL A 197 -9.99 -50.52 4.10
C VAL A 197 -9.86 -51.42 2.89
N GLU A 198 -8.68 -52.01 2.74
CA GLU A 198 -8.34 -53.02 1.74
C GLU A 198 -8.50 -54.41 2.32
N LEU A 199 -9.13 -55.31 1.57
CA LEU A 199 -9.35 -56.71 1.98
C LEU A 199 -8.91 -57.65 0.87
N THR A 200 -8.13 -58.65 1.24
CA THR A 200 -7.73 -59.70 0.31
C THR A 200 -7.92 -61.10 0.92
N GLY A 201 -8.75 -61.87 0.25
CA GLY A 201 -9.07 -63.23 0.66
C GLY A 201 -8.17 -64.29 -0.03
N TYR A 202 -7.78 -65.30 0.76
CA TYR A 202 -6.91 -66.38 0.33
C TYR A 202 -7.52 -67.76 0.71
N ALA A 203 -7.14 -68.78 -0.01
CA ALA A 203 -7.45 -70.17 0.26
C ALA A 203 -6.15 -71.01 0.35
N ASP A 204 -6.24 -72.20 0.91
CA ASP A 204 -5.18 -73.18 0.76
C ASP A 204 -5.26 -73.88 -0.62
N ALA A 205 -4.24 -74.68 -0.99
CA ALA A 205 -4.20 -75.38 -2.26
C ALA A 205 -5.00 -76.68 -2.27
N THR A 206 -5.97 -76.86 -1.35
CA THR A 206 -6.83 -78.07 -1.34
C THR A 206 -8.06 -77.84 -2.20
N GLY A 207 -8.22 -78.63 -3.24
CA GLY A 207 -9.35 -78.51 -4.19
C GLY A 207 -8.95 -77.88 -5.53
N SER A 208 -9.95 -77.43 -6.30
CA SER A 208 -9.67 -76.80 -7.60
C SER A 208 -9.52 -75.26 -7.46
N VAL A 209 -8.79 -74.65 -8.37
CA VAL A 209 -8.59 -73.19 -8.43
C VAL A 209 -9.93 -72.45 -8.40
N ALA A 210 -10.96 -72.94 -9.15
CA ALA A 210 -12.28 -72.31 -9.18
C ALA A 210 -12.99 -72.34 -7.81
N VAL A 211 -12.84 -73.44 -7.06
CA VAL A 211 -13.39 -73.57 -5.71
C VAL A 211 -12.67 -72.64 -4.76
N ASN A 212 -11.32 -72.62 -4.82
CA ASN A 212 -10.50 -71.78 -3.98
C ASN A 212 -10.72 -70.27 -4.23
N THR A 213 -10.96 -69.87 -5.47
CA THR A 213 -11.33 -68.50 -5.79
C THR A 213 -12.69 -68.14 -5.17
N LYS A 214 -13.72 -68.99 -5.28
CA LYS A 214 -15.04 -68.79 -4.66
C LYS A 214 -14.95 -68.76 -3.12
N LEU A 215 -14.12 -69.62 -2.49
CA LEU A 215 -13.92 -69.63 -1.06
C LEU A 215 -13.24 -68.35 -0.58
N SER A 216 -12.23 -67.89 -1.27
CA SER A 216 -11.54 -66.63 -0.93
C SER A 216 -12.43 -65.43 -1.08
N GLU A 217 -13.28 -65.37 -2.15
CA GLU A 217 -14.29 -64.35 -2.33
C GLU A 217 -15.35 -64.37 -1.22
N GLY A 218 -15.88 -65.56 -0.88
CA GLY A 218 -16.88 -65.73 0.17
C GLY A 218 -16.36 -65.28 1.56
N ARG A 219 -15.09 -65.60 1.88
CA ARG A 219 -14.42 -65.16 3.09
C ARG A 219 -14.26 -63.63 3.13
N ALA A 220 -13.76 -63.03 2.03
CA ALA A 220 -13.64 -61.59 1.97
C ALA A 220 -14.99 -60.88 2.07
N LYS A 221 -16.05 -61.39 1.42
CA LYS A 221 -17.43 -60.85 1.57
C LYS A 221 -17.96 -60.95 3.02
N ALA A 222 -17.66 -62.06 3.71
CA ALA A 222 -18.08 -62.21 5.11
C ALA A 222 -17.41 -61.13 6.02
N VAL A 223 -16.13 -60.86 5.80
CA VAL A 223 -15.43 -59.82 6.54
C VAL A 223 -15.99 -58.40 6.18
N VAL A 224 -16.23 -58.12 4.89
CA VAL A 224 -16.86 -56.85 4.46
C VAL A 224 -18.21 -56.66 5.11
N SER A 225 -19.06 -57.69 5.09
CA SER A 225 -20.38 -57.64 5.73
C SER A 225 -20.29 -57.35 7.24
N TYR A 226 -19.35 -57.99 7.93
CA TYR A 226 -19.11 -57.76 9.36
C TYR A 226 -18.65 -56.32 9.64
N LEU A 227 -17.67 -55.80 8.90
CA LEU A 227 -17.16 -54.45 9.06
C LEU A 227 -18.25 -53.41 8.82
N MET A 228 -19.12 -53.63 7.82
CA MET A 228 -20.27 -52.74 7.55
C MET A 228 -21.32 -52.81 8.64
N GLN A 229 -21.73 -53.99 9.07
CA GLN A 229 -22.91 -54.19 9.95
C GLN A 229 -22.57 -54.04 11.43
N GLN A 230 -21.42 -54.52 11.85
CA GLN A 230 -20.98 -54.51 13.25
C GLN A 230 -19.87 -53.53 13.55
N GLY A 231 -18.99 -53.29 12.55
CA GLY A 231 -17.91 -52.32 12.63
C GLY A 231 -18.30 -50.88 12.27
N ASN A 232 -19.52 -50.65 11.76
CA ASN A 232 -20.01 -49.35 11.27
C ASN A 232 -19.06 -48.65 10.28
N VAL A 233 -18.32 -49.45 9.48
CA VAL A 233 -17.45 -48.90 8.41
C VAL A 233 -18.31 -48.57 7.19
N PRO A 234 -18.38 -47.31 6.76
CA PRO A 234 -19.17 -46.92 5.58
C PRO A 234 -18.65 -47.59 4.32
N MET A 235 -19.56 -48.02 3.44
CA MET A 235 -19.23 -48.70 2.17
C MET A 235 -18.23 -47.89 1.29
N ARG A 236 -18.30 -46.58 1.31
CA ARG A 236 -17.39 -45.70 0.55
C ARG A 236 -15.92 -45.81 0.98
N HIS A 237 -15.66 -46.35 2.17
CA HIS A 237 -14.30 -46.58 2.70
C HIS A 237 -13.77 -47.98 2.41
N LEU A 238 -14.59 -48.87 1.86
CA LEU A 238 -14.20 -50.23 1.54
C LEU A 238 -13.78 -50.33 0.09
N VAL A 239 -12.55 -50.79 -0.15
CA VAL A 239 -12.08 -51.13 -1.51
C VAL A 239 -12.70 -52.49 -1.90
N ALA A 240 -12.97 -52.66 -3.18
CA ALA A 240 -13.45 -53.95 -3.70
C ALA A 240 -12.56 -55.08 -3.25
N PRO A 241 -13.10 -56.12 -2.56
CA PRO A 241 -12.28 -57.15 -1.97
C PRO A 241 -11.60 -58.03 -3.03
N GLY A 242 -10.28 -58.25 -2.85
CA GLY A 242 -9.51 -59.16 -3.68
C GLY A 242 -9.80 -60.61 -3.31
N ALA A 243 -9.91 -61.49 -4.35
CA ALA A 243 -10.08 -62.94 -4.18
C ALA A 243 -8.91 -63.65 -4.87
N MET A 244 -7.88 -63.95 -4.11
CA MET A 244 -6.64 -64.55 -4.65
C MET A 244 -6.71 -66.06 -4.79
N GLY A 245 -7.73 -66.71 -4.24
CA GLY A 245 -7.79 -68.19 -4.23
C GLY A 245 -6.58 -68.81 -3.53
N GLU A 246 -5.94 -69.70 -4.20
CA GLU A 246 -4.72 -70.41 -3.69
C GLU A 246 -3.42 -69.63 -4.00
N TYR A 247 -3.51 -68.54 -4.73
CA TYR A 247 -2.36 -67.70 -5.07
C TYR A 247 -1.98 -66.80 -3.88
N GLY A 248 -0.69 -66.52 -3.70
CA GLY A 248 -0.21 -65.69 -2.58
C GLY A 248 -0.15 -66.47 -1.24
N THR A 249 0.41 -67.67 -1.28
CA THR A 249 0.63 -68.50 -0.10
C THR A 249 1.53 -67.84 0.91
N LYS A 250 1.13 -67.84 2.20
CA LYS A 250 1.90 -67.33 3.33
C LYS A 250 2.78 -68.39 3.95
N ALA A 251 2.35 -69.65 3.84
CA ALA A 251 3.03 -70.81 4.38
C ALA A 251 2.95 -72.01 3.42
N PRO A 252 3.82 -73.04 3.58
CA PRO A 252 3.79 -74.24 2.76
C PRO A 252 2.47 -74.99 2.87
N ASN A 253 1.90 -75.38 1.74
CA ASN A 253 0.61 -76.11 1.65
C ASN A 253 0.69 -77.56 2.00
N GLU A 254 1.90 -78.15 2.11
CA GLU A 254 2.18 -79.53 2.41
C GLU A 254 1.77 -79.91 3.87
N THR A 255 1.91 -78.97 4.77
CA THR A 255 1.57 -79.11 6.18
C THR A 255 0.16 -78.68 6.53
N LYS A 256 -0.51 -79.35 7.48
CA LYS A 256 -1.83 -78.94 7.98
C LYS A 256 -1.80 -77.53 8.57
N ALA A 257 -0.68 -77.21 9.27
CA ALA A 257 -0.48 -75.86 9.89
C ALA A 257 -0.33 -74.82 8.80
N GLY A 258 0.49 -75.02 7.76
CA GLY A 258 0.67 -74.04 6.67
C GLY A 258 -0.63 -73.81 5.87
N ARG A 259 -1.42 -74.86 5.59
CA ARG A 259 -2.74 -74.69 5.00
C ARG A 259 -3.67 -73.83 5.86
N ALA A 260 -3.59 -73.98 7.20
CA ALA A 260 -4.41 -73.13 8.09
C ALA A 260 -3.99 -71.65 8.00
N GLU A 261 -2.69 -71.35 7.85
CA GLU A 261 -2.20 -69.99 7.67
C GLU A 261 -2.62 -69.38 6.30
N ASN A 262 -2.77 -70.24 5.26
CA ASN A 262 -3.19 -69.79 3.95
C ASN A 262 -4.70 -69.50 3.87
N ARG A 263 -5.54 -70.16 4.67
CA ARG A 263 -6.99 -69.86 4.76
C ARG A 263 -7.26 -68.60 5.55
N ARG A 264 -7.01 -67.43 4.95
CA ARG A 264 -7.07 -66.16 5.63
C ARG A 264 -7.74 -65.07 4.78
N VAL A 265 -8.12 -63.99 5.46
CA VAL A 265 -8.40 -62.70 4.88
C VAL A 265 -7.46 -61.69 5.55
N GLU A 266 -6.68 -61.01 4.79
CA GLU A 266 -5.89 -59.87 5.25
C GLU A 266 -6.72 -58.59 5.10
N VAL A 267 -6.77 -57.80 6.16
CA VAL A 267 -7.49 -56.53 6.22
C VAL A 267 -6.50 -55.46 6.61
N LYS A 268 -6.40 -54.43 5.79
CA LYS A 268 -5.50 -53.28 6.03
C LYS A 268 -6.30 -51.98 6.04
N VAL A 269 -6.10 -51.18 7.05
CA VAL A 269 -6.58 -49.80 7.10
C VAL A 269 -5.47 -48.89 6.56
N LEU A 270 -5.74 -48.27 5.47
CA LEU A 270 -4.82 -47.42 4.73
C LEU A 270 -5.26 -45.97 4.83
N VAL A 271 -4.32 -45.04 5.02
CA VAL A 271 -4.58 -43.61 4.98
C VAL A 271 -3.73 -43.02 3.87
N ASN A 272 -4.38 -42.27 2.99
CA ASN A 272 -3.70 -41.59 1.91
C ASN A 272 -2.82 -40.45 2.44
N LYS A 273 -1.52 -40.46 2.10
CA LYS A 273 -0.56 -39.48 2.59
C LYS A 273 -0.90 -38.05 2.20
N GLY A 274 -1.42 -37.83 1.00
CA GLY A 274 -1.82 -36.52 0.51
C GLY A 274 -3.05 -35.93 1.21
N ILE A 275 -3.89 -36.79 1.86
CA ILE A 275 -5.12 -36.37 2.56
C ILE A 275 -4.87 -36.22 4.07
N ALA A 276 -3.97 -36.99 4.64
CA ALA A 276 -3.73 -37.08 6.09
C ALA A 276 -3.36 -35.73 6.74
N GLY A 277 -2.75 -34.79 6.00
CA GLY A 277 -2.31 -33.49 6.48
C GLY A 277 -3.35 -32.35 6.43
N SER A 278 -4.61 -32.64 6.04
CA SER A 278 -5.55 -31.58 5.66
C SER A 278 -6.33 -30.90 6.80
N LYS A 279 -6.16 -31.29 8.06
CA LYS A 279 -7.00 -30.78 9.16
C LYS A 279 -6.66 -29.38 9.63
N ASP A 280 -5.42 -28.92 9.50
CA ASP A 280 -5.00 -27.65 10.11
C ASP A 280 -4.99 -26.45 9.14
N THR A 281 -4.86 -26.71 7.83
CA THR A 281 -4.68 -25.65 6.84
C THR A 281 -6.00 -24.95 6.48
N LEU A 282 -7.12 -25.66 6.44
CA LEU A 282 -8.41 -25.08 6.04
C LEU A 282 -9.05 -24.18 7.12
N LEU A 283 -8.86 -24.50 8.40
CA LEU A 283 -9.36 -23.67 9.51
C LEU A 283 -8.53 -22.41 9.70
N SER A 284 -7.22 -22.47 9.45
CA SER A 284 -6.35 -21.29 9.51
C SER A 284 -6.61 -20.32 8.37
N ALA A 285 -6.83 -20.79 7.15
CA ALA A 285 -7.11 -19.96 5.98
C ALA A 285 -8.47 -19.22 6.07
N CYS A 286 -9.50 -19.85 6.66
CA CYS A 286 -10.79 -19.19 6.89
C CYS A 286 -10.74 -18.10 7.96
N LEU A 287 -9.91 -18.26 8.99
CA LEU A 287 -9.76 -17.27 10.08
C LEU A 287 -8.94 -16.04 9.67
N VAL A 288 -7.98 -16.21 8.78
CA VAL A 288 -7.17 -15.09 8.26
C VAL A 288 -7.97 -14.23 7.29
N ASN A 289 -8.81 -14.83 6.43
CA ASN A 289 -9.63 -14.08 5.49
C ASN A 289 -10.78 -13.28 6.14
N SER A 290 -11.32 -13.73 7.27
CA SER A 290 -12.37 -12.98 7.98
C SER A 290 -11.82 -11.78 8.75
N ARG A 291 -10.54 -11.71 9.08
CA ARG A 291 -9.91 -10.55 9.73
C ARG A 291 -9.46 -9.46 8.74
N ALA A 292 -9.20 -9.80 7.49
CA ALA A 292 -8.81 -8.83 6.46
C ALA A 292 -9.98 -8.00 5.91
N ALA A 293 -11.22 -8.42 6.14
CA ALA A 293 -12.42 -7.72 5.67
C ALA A 293 -12.90 -6.58 6.59
N LEU A 294 -12.19 -6.28 7.69
CA LEU A 294 -12.54 -5.23 8.66
C LEU A 294 -11.53 -4.05 8.65
N LEU A 295 -11.10 -3.60 7.48
CA LEU A 295 -10.46 -2.30 7.35
C LEU A 295 -11.54 -1.24 7.12
N PRO A 296 -11.61 -0.17 7.93
CA PRO A 296 -12.58 0.90 7.73
C PRO A 296 -12.26 1.63 6.42
N ALA A 297 -13.27 1.75 5.57
CA ALA A 297 -13.24 2.58 4.39
C ALA A 297 -12.82 4.01 4.77
N ALA A 298 -11.72 4.49 4.21
CA ALA A 298 -11.27 5.87 4.34
C ALA A 298 -12.43 6.80 3.92
N ARG A 299 -12.86 7.64 4.84
CA ARG A 299 -13.82 8.71 4.59
C ARG A 299 -13.25 9.62 3.51
N GLY A 300 -13.84 9.58 2.33
CA GLY A 300 -13.61 10.55 1.27
C GLY A 300 -13.91 11.95 1.79
N SER A 301 -12.91 12.82 1.75
CA SER A 301 -13.04 14.24 1.94
C SER A 301 -13.96 14.80 0.85
N ARG A 302 -15.11 15.33 1.25
CA ARG A 302 -15.97 16.17 0.40
C ARG A 302 -15.17 17.41 0.00
N LEU A 303 -14.76 17.47 -1.24
CA LEU A 303 -14.37 18.72 -1.89
C LEU A 303 -15.64 19.53 -2.17
N GLY A 304 -15.55 20.82 -1.79
CA GLY A 304 -16.63 21.76 -1.76
C GLY A 304 -17.37 21.94 -3.09
N GLN A 305 -18.67 22.07 -2.95
CA GLN A 305 -19.56 22.59 -3.97
C GLN A 305 -19.23 24.07 -4.20
N GLY A 306 -18.77 24.42 -5.40
CA GLY A 306 -18.75 25.80 -5.90
C GLY A 306 -20.17 26.27 -6.21
N PRO A 307 -20.41 27.61 -6.23
CA PRO A 307 -21.74 28.14 -6.31
C PRO A 307 -22.37 28.03 -7.72
N ASP A 308 -23.61 27.61 -7.68
CA ASP A 308 -24.60 27.65 -8.77
C ASP A 308 -24.73 29.06 -9.38
N SER A 309 -24.43 29.22 -10.65
CA SER A 309 -24.84 30.39 -11.42
C SER A 309 -25.94 29.99 -12.41
N SER A 310 -27.16 30.04 -11.92
CA SER A 310 -28.33 30.06 -12.81
C SER A 310 -28.36 31.36 -13.60
N THR A 311 -28.20 31.29 -14.91
CA THR A 311 -28.65 32.33 -15.80
C THR A 311 -29.66 31.78 -16.80
N ARG A 312 -30.88 32.14 -16.54
CA ARG A 312 -32.07 32.01 -17.35
C ARG A 312 -31.92 32.90 -18.57
N ALA A 313 -32.03 32.40 -19.77
CA ALA A 313 -32.41 33.20 -20.93
C ALA A 313 -33.44 32.44 -21.78
N ALA A 314 -34.57 33.09 -21.94
CA ALA A 314 -35.69 32.71 -22.79
C ALA A 314 -35.38 33.07 -24.26
N ARG A 315 -35.64 32.23 -25.15
CA ARG A 315 -36.52 32.26 -26.32
C ARG A 315 -36.29 31.08 -27.21
#